data_aca81246a81c42af62bedd59a7882d72
#
_entry.id   aca81246a81c42af62bedd59a7882d72
#
_cell.length_a   1.000
_cell.length_b   1.000
_cell.length_c   1.000
_cell.angle_alpha   90.00
_cell.angle_beta   90.00
_cell.angle_gamma   90.00
#
_symmetry.space_group_name_H-M   'P 1'
#
loop_
_entity.id
_entity.type
_entity.pdbx_description
1 polymer ?
#
loop_
_entity_poly.entity_id
_entity_poly.type
_entity_poly.pdbx_seq_one_letter_code
_entity_poly.pdbx_strand_id
1 'polypeptide(L)'
;MKIIKRVAAVLALSLLVVSCGSEESEQSGEEWPDKIVFGFVPSQEQDQLQDDIKPMVDHLTQKLGIEVEGIVTTDFVGLGTAMGTGRADLGAFGPAGFVMAQKEFGNMSVMAQAIRYGAPTYHGQWMTNDSSICEPGTLKSGTALINGSDGMEQVGAVDAIALQVGVYFGDSGKALGETVDAGSVSPGMSCMADISNVIGKTVAFTNESSTSGYQYPTLQLRNAGIEDDQYEKVFAGGHDGSVAAVYNGDADFGVAYDDARRSLRKTNTDVGDKVIVFNLTSEIPNDVIAVRTDLPDSLKGAIYYNMDAYLKTEEGEAVSDEVFGWTDMQVAKDSDFDVVREANEKLGVND
;
A
#
# COMPACT_ATOMS: atom_id res chain seq x y z
N MET A 1 46.34 92.24 -38.91
CA MET A 1 46.90 91.23 -39.80
C MET A 1 47.13 89.96 -39.03
N LYS A 2 46.54 88.94 -39.41
CA LYS A 2 46.42 87.56 -38.94
C LYS A 2 45.07 87.21 -38.33
N ILE A 3 44.31 86.60 -39.20
CA ILE A 3 42.98 86.05 -38.99
C ILE A 3 43.14 84.70 -38.21
N ILE A 4 42.48 84.57 -37.08
CA ILE A 4 42.38 83.29 -36.37
C ILE A 4 41.00 82.73 -36.60
N LYS A 5 40.95 81.63 -37.39
CA LYS A 5 39.72 80.88 -37.62
C LYS A 5 39.44 80.05 -36.35
N ARG A 6 38.27 80.24 -35.76
CA ARG A 6 37.72 79.37 -34.71
C ARG A 6 37.03 78.15 -35.36
N VAL A 7 37.54 77.00 -35.13
CA VAL A 7 36.87 75.70 -35.43
C VAL A 7 36.03 75.29 -34.23
N ALA A 8 34.70 75.31 -34.44
CA ALA A 8 33.79 74.75 -33.44
C ALA A 8 33.76 73.21 -33.55
N ALA A 9 34.23 72.52 -32.52
CA ALA A 9 34.07 71.12 -32.42
C ALA A 9 32.65 70.78 -31.80
N VAL A 10 31.82 70.19 -32.61
CA VAL A 10 30.52 69.59 -32.14
C VAL A 10 30.82 68.24 -31.50
N LEU A 11 30.68 68.14 -30.20
CA LEU A 11 30.76 66.89 -29.47
C LEU A 11 29.40 66.19 -29.60
N ALA A 12 29.31 65.13 -30.42
CA ALA A 12 28.18 64.26 -30.50
C ALA A 12 28.26 63.26 -29.31
N LEU A 13 27.39 63.42 -28.29
CA LEU A 13 27.24 62.55 -27.15
C LEU A 13 26.36 61.38 -27.58
N SER A 14 26.97 60.24 -27.93
CA SER A 14 26.29 58.99 -28.23
C SER A 14 25.86 58.35 -26.88
N LEU A 15 24.57 58.45 -26.57
CA LEU A 15 23.91 57.70 -25.52
C LEU A 15 23.89 56.20 -25.90
N LEU A 16 24.80 55.42 -25.32
CA LEU A 16 24.69 53.97 -25.28
C LEU A 16 23.57 53.61 -24.30
N VAL A 17 22.40 53.28 -24.83
CA VAL A 17 21.35 52.61 -24.09
C VAL A 17 21.85 51.17 -23.88
N VAL A 18 22.38 50.90 -22.70
CA VAL A 18 22.58 49.53 -22.22
C VAL A 18 21.19 48.97 -21.92
N SER A 19 20.64 48.26 -22.89
CA SER A 19 19.52 47.39 -22.70
C SER A 19 20.00 46.24 -21.79
N CYS A 20 19.70 46.31 -20.49
CA CYS A 20 19.68 45.13 -19.66
C CYS A 20 18.58 44.23 -20.21
N GLY A 21 18.92 43.35 -21.14
CA GLY A 21 18.16 42.16 -21.39
C GLY A 21 18.21 41.36 -20.08
N SER A 22 17.10 41.36 -19.34
CA SER A 22 16.81 40.24 -18.44
C SER A 22 16.81 39.02 -19.36
N GLU A 23 17.87 38.20 -19.28
CA GLU A 23 17.76 36.80 -19.62
C GLU A 23 16.71 36.24 -18.65
N GLU A 24 15.45 36.30 -19.08
CA GLU A 24 14.49 35.32 -18.61
C GLU A 24 15.17 33.99 -18.98
N SER A 25 15.74 33.30 -17.97
CA SER A 25 16.00 31.90 -18.06
C SER A 25 14.64 31.30 -18.41
N GLU A 26 14.44 30.93 -19.67
CA GLU A 26 13.44 29.94 -20.05
C GLU A 26 13.82 28.68 -19.27
N GLN A 27 13.38 28.61 -18.01
CA GLN A 27 13.16 27.37 -17.35
C GLN A 27 12.07 26.72 -18.22
N SER A 28 12.48 25.83 -19.12
CA SER A 28 11.59 24.90 -19.78
C SER A 28 11.03 24.00 -18.68
N GLY A 29 10.09 24.54 -17.91
CA GLY A 29 9.31 23.76 -16.97
C GLY A 29 8.53 22.76 -17.81
N GLU A 30 8.76 21.49 -17.56
CA GLU A 30 7.90 20.45 -18.12
C GLU A 30 6.45 20.83 -17.82
N GLU A 31 5.62 20.85 -18.86
CA GLU A 31 4.21 21.22 -18.73
C GLU A 31 3.47 20.09 -18.00
N TRP A 32 2.86 20.43 -16.87
CA TRP A 32 2.05 19.47 -16.13
C TRP A 32 0.70 19.29 -16.81
N PRO A 33 0.12 18.09 -16.77
CA PRO A 33 -1.25 17.88 -17.23
C PRO A 33 -2.24 18.66 -16.34
N ASP A 34 -3.39 19.05 -16.89
CA ASP A 34 -4.46 19.69 -16.11
C ASP A 34 -5.09 18.76 -15.08
N LYS A 35 -4.96 17.44 -15.30
CA LYS A 35 -5.55 16.40 -14.48
C LYS A 35 -4.67 15.17 -14.44
N ILE A 36 -4.62 14.50 -13.27
CA ILE A 36 -4.08 13.16 -13.08
C ILE A 36 -5.10 12.26 -12.35
N VAL A 37 -5.00 10.96 -12.59
CA VAL A 37 -5.86 9.94 -11.96
C VAL A 37 -5.01 9.08 -11.02
N PHE A 38 -5.41 9.02 -9.75
CA PHE A 38 -4.80 8.18 -8.74
C PHE A 38 -5.69 6.97 -8.47
N GLY A 39 -5.25 5.81 -8.88
CA GLY A 39 -5.97 4.54 -8.76
C GLY A 39 -5.57 3.75 -7.51
N PHE A 40 -6.55 3.03 -6.96
CA PHE A 40 -6.39 2.17 -5.79
C PHE A 40 -6.97 0.79 -6.07
N VAL A 41 -6.33 -0.26 -5.55
CA VAL A 41 -6.90 -1.61 -5.57
C VAL A 41 -8.04 -1.72 -4.54
N PRO A 42 -9.07 -2.54 -4.78
CA PRO A 42 -10.19 -2.74 -3.84
C PRO A 42 -9.75 -3.68 -2.71
N SER A 43 -8.88 -3.19 -1.84
CA SER A 43 -8.34 -3.97 -0.70
C SER A 43 -9.38 -4.24 0.37
N GLN A 44 -10.43 -3.43 0.44
CA GLN A 44 -11.59 -3.49 1.32
C GLN A 44 -12.86 -3.21 0.53
N GLU A 45 -14.00 -3.03 1.20
CA GLU A 45 -15.26 -2.68 0.56
C GLU A 45 -15.10 -1.43 -0.31
N GLN A 46 -15.50 -1.53 -1.60
CA GLN A 46 -15.14 -0.57 -2.63
C GLN A 46 -15.75 0.81 -2.42
N ASP A 47 -17.04 0.88 -2.07
CA ASP A 47 -17.75 2.16 -1.92
C ASP A 47 -17.20 2.94 -0.72
N GLN A 48 -16.91 2.24 0.39
CA GLN A 48 -16.28 2.84 1.56
C GLN A 48 -14.87 3.34 1.25
N LEU A 49 -14.06 2.52 0.60
CA LEU A 49 -12.69 2.90 0.23
C LEU A 49 -12.67 4.11 -0.71
N GLN A 50 -13.64 4.21 -1.64
CA GLN A 50 -13.78 5.37 -2.54
C GLN A 50 -14.04 6.68 -1.76
N ASP A 51 -14.83 6.61 -0.68
CA ASP A 51 -15.06 7.77 0.19
C ASP A 51 -13.83 8.09 1.05
N ASP A 52 -13.17 7.06 1.56
CA ASP A 52 -12.04 7.19 2.49
C ASP A 52 -10.76 7.76 1.85
N ILE A 53 -10.53 7.52 0.54
CA ILE A 53 -9.38 8.12 -0.18
C ILE A 53 -9.57 9.61 -0.49
N LYS A 54 -10.80 10.10 -0.41
CA LYS A 54 -11.15 11.46 -0.85
C LYS A 54 -10.33 12.57 -0.16
N PRO A 55 -10.10 12.59 1.15
CA PRO A 55 -9.32 13.64 1.80
C PRO A 55 -7.89 13.75 1.25
N MET A 56 -7.23 12.62 0.98
CA MET A 56 -5.88 12.59 0.38
C MET A 56 -5.91 13.18 -1.04
N VAL A 57 -6.88 12.80 -1.85
CA VAL A 57 -7.05 13.27 -3.23
C VAL A 57 -7.35 14.78 -3.27
N ASP A 58 -8.23 15.28 -2.39
CA ASP A 58 -8.55 16.69 -2.26
C ASP A 58 -7.30 17.49 -1.82
N HIS A 59 -6.50 16.96 -0.90
CA HIS A 59 -5.25 17.56 -0.48
C HIS A 59 -4.27 17.69 -1.65
N LEU A 60 -4.07 16.62 -2.42
CA LEU A 60 -3.18 16.65 -3.59
C LEU A 60 -3.67 17.64 -4.62
N THR A 61 -4.96 17.69 -4.94
CA THR A 61 -5.56 18.68 -5.83
C THR A 61 -5.22 20.10 -5.38
N GLN A 62 -5.40 20.41 -4.10
CA GLN A 62 -5.10 21.72 -3.56
C GLN A 62 -3.61 22.08 -3.65
N LYS A 63 -2.72 21.12 -3.37
CA LYS A 63 -1.27 21.36 -3.30
C LYS A 63 -0.59 21.40 -4.65
N LEU A 64 -1.05 20.58 -5.59
CA LEU A 64 -0.47 20.52 -6.93
C LEU A 64 -1.05 21.61 -7.85
N GLY A 65 -2.25 22.13 -7.56
CA GLY A 65 -2.92 23.11 -8.40
C GLY A 65 -3.45 22.54 -9.73
N ILE A 66 -3.52 21.22 -9.85
CA ILE A 66 -4.15 20.47 -10.95
C ILE A 66 -5.23 19.56 -10.37
N GLU A 67 -6.17 19.12 -11.20
CA GLU A 67 -7.20 18.16 -10.75
C GLU A 67 -6.56 16.81 -10.47
N VAL A 68 -6.83 16.24 -9.29
CA VAL A 68 -6.49 14.84 -8.96
C VAL A 68 -7.81 14.09 -8.77
N GLU A 69 -8.05 13.07 -9.59
CA GLU A 69 -9.19 12.18 -9.46
C GLU A 69 -8.75 10.89 -8.76
N GLY A 70 -9.42 10.51 -7.68
CA GLY A 70 -9.21 9.22 -7.02
C GLY A 70 -10.22 8.19 -7.53
N ILE A 71 -9.74 7.02 -7.91
CA ILE A 71 -10.58 5.90 -8.33
C ILE A 71 -10.22 4.62 -7.58
N VAL A 72 -11.22 3.86 -7.15
CA VAL A 72 -11.05 2.48 -6.71
C VAL A 72 -11.47 1.55 -7.85
N THR A 73 -10.59 0.64 -8.26
CA THR A 73 -10.89 -0.28 -9.36
C THR A 73 -11.81 -1.41 -8.91
N THR A 74 -12.46 -2.08 -9.84
CA THR A 74 -13.41 -3.18 -9.53
C THR A 74 -12.73 -4.47 -9.08
N ASP A 75 -11.45 -4.62 -9.43
CA ASP A 75 -10.61 -5.74 -9.02
C ASP A 75 -9.13 -5.33 -8.99
N PHE A 76 -8.28 -6.19 -8.44
CA PHE A 76 -6.85 -5.93 -8.25
C PHE A 76 -6.07 -5.82 -9.59
N VAL A 77 -6.49 -6.52 -10.64
CA VAL A 77 -5.85 -6.46 -11.97
C VAL A 77 -6.24 -5.18 -12.69
N GLY A 78 -7.44 -4.66 -12.40
CA GLY A 78 -7.99 -3.46 -13.01
C GLY A 78 -7.08 -2.24 -12.88
N LEU A 79 -6.39 -2.08 -11.74
CA LEU A 79 -5.46 -0.97 -11.53
C LEU A 79 -4.24 -1.08 -12.46
N GLY A 80 -3.64 -2.27 -12.60
CA GLY A 80 -2.54 -2.49 -13.55
C GLY A 80 -2.94 -2.15 -14.97
N THR A 81 -4.13 -2.60 -15.39
CA THR A 81 -4.71 -2.28 -16.70
C THR A 81 -4.99 -0.78 -16.85
N ALA A 82 -5.49 -0.11 -15.83
CA ALA A 82 -5.76 1.33 -15.88
C ALA A 82 -4.47 2.14 -16.08
N MET A 83 -3.42 1.82 -15.33
CA MET A 83 -2.11 2.47 -15.50
C MET A 83 -1.46 2.09 -16.83
N GLY A 84 -1.46 0.80 -17.19
CA GLY A 84 -0.87 0.30 -18.43
C GLY A 84 -1.47 0.93 -19.68
N THR A 85 -2.76 1.25 -19.65
CA THR A 85 -3.50 1.90 -20.76
C THR A 85 -3.61 3.42 -20.64
N GLY A 86 -2.99 4.03 -19.64
CA GLY A 86 -3.00 5.49 -19.43
C GLY A 86 -4.33 6.05 -18.89
N ARG A 87 -5.17 5.22 -18.26
CA ARG A 87 -6.40 5.64 -17.58
C ARG A 87 -6.19 5.99 -16.10
N ALA A 88 -5.06 5.57 -15.55
CA ALA A 88 -4.57 6.05 -14.26
C ALA A 88 -3.10 6.44 -14.41
N ASP A 89 -2.67 7.47 -13.71
CA ASP A 89 -1.33 8.05 -13.76
C ASP A 89 -0.50 7.62 -12.55
N LEU A 90 -1.17 7.42 -11.42
CA LEU A 90 -0.61 6.84 -10.20
C LEU A 90 -1.42 5.62 -9.80
N GLY A 91 -0.78 4.71 -9.04
CA GLY A 91 -1.44 3.55 -8.50
C GLY A 91 -0.90 3.15 -7.14
N ALA A 92 -1.80 2.89 -6.18
CA ALA A 92 -1.48 2.26 -4.91
C ALA A 92 -1.74 0.75 -5.05
N PHE A 93 -0.66 -0.02 -5.09
CA PHE A 93 -0.68 -1.46 -5.33
C PHE A 93 -0.20 -2.24 -4.12
N GLY A 94 -0.75 -3.43 -3.91
CA GLY A 94 0.02 -4.47 -3.26
C GLY A 94 1.21 -4.88 -4.16
N PRO A 95 2.37 -5.27 -3.58
CA PRO A 95 3.60 -5.42 -4.35
C PRO A 95 3.52 -6.47 -5.47
N ALA A 96 2.75 -7.56 -5.31
CA ALA A 96 2.58 -8.55 -6.38
C ALA A 96 1.82 -7.98 -7.59
N GLY A 97 0.72 -7.25 -7.33
CA GLY A 97 -0.04 -6.59 -8.39
C GLY A 97 0.81 -5.59 -9.18
N PHE A 98 1.67 -4.82 -8.49
CA PHE A 98 2.63 -3.91 -9.13
C PHE A 98 3.61 -4.66 -10.04
N VAL A 99 4.27 -5.69 -9.52
CA VAL A 99 5.27 -6.47 -10.27
C VAL A 99 4.65 -7.10 -11.53
N MET A 100 3.44 -7.64 -11.41
CA MET A 100 2.70 -8.21 -12.55
C MET A 100 2.36 -7.13 -13.59
N ALA A 101 1.80 -6.01 -13.16
CA ALA A 101 1.45 -4.90 -14.05
C ALA A 101 2.68 -4.29 -14.73
N GLN A 102 3.78 -4.12 -13.99
CA GLN A 102 5.03 -3.62 -14.55
C GLN A 102 5.61 -4.57 -15.61
N LYS A 103 5.56 -5.87 -15.37
CA LYS A 103 6.01 -6.89 -16.33
C LYS A 103 5.16 -6.86 -17.63
N GLU A 104 3.86 -6.71 -17.50
CA GLU A 104 2.93 -6.72 -18.64
C GLU A 104 3.03 -5.43 -19.47
N PHE A 105 3.05 -4.27 -18.84
CA PHE A 105 2.92 -2.99 -19.54
C PHE A 105 4.22 -2.20 -19.67
N GLY A 106 5.16 -2.32 -18.74
CA GLY A 106 6.48 -1.68 -18.81
C GLY A 106 6.51 -0.16 -18.70
N ASN A 107 5.38 0.51 -18.49
CA ASN A 107 5.24 1.97 -18.52
C ASN A 107 5.02 2.60 -17.13
N MET A 108 5.35 1.89 -16.06
CA MET A 108 5.26 2.35 -14.69
C MET A 108 6.53 2.08 -13.91
N SER A 109 6.79 2.91 -12.92
CA SER A 109 7.94 2.79 -12.02
C SER A 109 7.52 3.00 -10.57
N VAL A 110 8.31 2.48 -9.65
CA VAL A 110 8.15 2.76 -8.22
C VAL A 110 8.43 4.24 -7.96
N MET A 111 7.53 4.92 -7.28
CA MET A 111 7.75 6.25 -6.74
C MET A 111 8.05 6.17 -5.24
N ALA A 112 7.27 5.41 -4.51
CA ALA A 112 7.40 5.26 -3.07
C ALA A 112 6.94 3.88 -2.59
N GLN A 113 7.31 3.56 -1.37
CA GLN A 113 6.82 2.43 -0.61
C GLN A 113 6.18 2.95 0.68
N ALA A 114 5.03 2.40 1.02
CA ALA A 114 4.36 2.71 2.28
C ALA A 114 5.12 2.11 3.47
N ILE A 115 5.04 2.80 4.60
CA ILE A 115 5.51 2.33 5.91
C ILE A 115 4.27 2.06 6.76
N ARG A 116 4.18 0.88 7.36
CA ARG A 116 3.12 0.50 8.30
C ARG A 116 3.72 0.35 9.68
N TYR A 117 3.24 1.14 10.63
CA TYR A 117 3.69 1.08 12.05
C TYR A 117 5.21 1.09 12.21
N GLY A 118 5.88 1.92 11.41
CA GLY A 118 7.35 2.08 11.42
C GLY A 118 8.14 0.98 10.69
N ALA A 119 7.47 0.03 10.02
CA ALA A 119 8.12 -1.05 9.27
C ALA A 119 7.89 -0.91 7.74
N PRO A 120 8.92 -1.14 6.91
CA PRO A 120 8.78 -1.18 5.45
C PRO A 120 8.25 -2.52 4.94
N THR A 121 8.04 -3.49 5.83
CA THR A 121 7.54 -4.82 5.53
C THR A 121 6.36 -5.17 6.43
N TYR A 122 5.57 -6.16 6.01
CA TYR A 122 4.43 -6.70 6.74
C TYR A 122 4.33 -8.20 6.45
N HIS A 123 3.33 -8.88 7.00
CA HIS A 123 3.08 -10.30 6.78
C HIS A 123 1.68 -10.57 6.23
N GLY A 124 1.53 -11.65 5.49
CA GLY A 124 0.25 -12.32 5.38
C GLY A 124 -0.04 -13.09 6.65
N GLN A 125 -1.28 -13.05 7.15
CA GLN A 125 -1.71 -13.83 8.31
C GLN A 125 -2.70 -14.90 7.92
N TRP A 126 -2.58 -16.06 8.57
CA TRP A 126 -3.54 -17.15 8.51
C TRP A 126 -4.49 -17.08 9.68
N MET A 127 -5.76 -17.22 9.41
CA MET A 127 -6.85 -17.07 10.39
C MET A 127 -7.76 -18.29 10.40
N THR A 128 -8.33 -18.59 11.56
CA THR A 128 -9.38 -19.59 11.75
C THR A 128 -10.34 -19.16 12.85
N ASN A 129 -11.53 -19.74 12.90
CA ASN A 129 -12.45 -19.63 14.04
C ASN A 129 -12.48 -20.91 14.91
N ASP A 130 -11.65 -21.91 14.58
CA ASP A 130 -11.56 -23.17 15.31
C ASP A 130 -10.34 -23.19 16.23
N SER A 131 -10.54 -22.92 17.52
CA SER A 131 -9.46 -22.96 18.52
C SER A 131 -8.95 -24.38 18.80
N SER A 132 -9.63 -25.43 18.31
CA SER A 132 -9.20 -26.82 18.55
C SER A 132 -7.92 -27.21 17.79
N ILE A 133 -7.56 -26.45 16.72
CA ILE A 133 -6.31 -26.66 15.98
C ILE A 133 -5.09 -26.14 16.73
N CYS A 134 -5.29 -25.27 17.73
CA CYS A 134 -4.19 -24.64 18.45
C CYS A 134 -3.39 -25.65 19.28
N GLU A 135 -2.08 -25.54 19.24
CA GLU A 135 -1.20 -26.30 20.12
C GLU A 135 -1.55 -26.03 21.60
N PRO A 136 -1.53 -27.03 22.46
CA PRO A 136 -1.92 -26.90 23.87
C PRO A 136 -1.16 -25.77 24.59
N GLY A 137 -1.91 -24.80 25.16
CA GLY A 137 -1.34 -23.72 25.96
C GLY A 137 -0.79 -22.55 25.13
N THR A 138 -0.94 -22.54 23.81
CA THR A 138 -0.47 -21.44 22.94
C THR A 138 -1.55 -20.38 22.66
N LEU A 139 -2.84 -20.71 22.85
CA LEU A 139 -3.93 -19.74 22.62
C LEU A 139 -3.85 -18.58 23.61
N LYS A 140 -3.71 -17.36 23.11
CA LYS A 140 -3.51 -16.14 23.90
C LYS A 140 -4.22 -14.95 23.26
N SER A 141 -4.48 -13.94 24.07
CA SER A 141 -4.96 -12.62 23.64
C SER A 141 -3.82 -11.61 23.69
N GLY A 142 -3.81 -10.65 22.76
CA GLY A 142 -2.78 -9.62 22.66
C GLY A 142 -1.53 -10.09 21.92
N THR A 143 -0.36 -9.79 22.47
CA THR A 143 0.93 -10.22 21.91
C THR A 143 1.13 -11.71 22.10
N ALA A 144 1.49 -12.44 21.07
CA ALA A 144 1.72 -13.88 21.11
C ALA A 144 2.78 -14.34 20.10
N LEU A 145 3.34 -15.52 20.35
CA LEU A 145 4.14 -16.25 19.37
C LEU A 145 3.22 -16.86 18.33
N ILE A 146 3.60 -16.77 17.07
CA ILE A 146 2.86 -17.32 15.93
C ILE A 146 3.85 -18.04 15.02
N ASN A 147 3.43 -19.18 14.44
CA ASN A 147 4.22 -19.82 13.40
C ASN A 147 4.37 -18.88 12.20
N GLY A 148 5.49 -18.97 11.52
CA GLY A 148 5.77 -18.12 10.37
C GLY A 148 6.75 -18.74 9.41
N SER A 149 7.15 -17.99 8.42
CA SER A 149 8.19 -18.38 7.48
C SER A 149 9.25 -17.30 7.35
N ASP A 150 10.46 -17.71 7.00
CA ASP A 150 11.60 -16.86 6.71
C ASP A 150 12.01 -17.08 5.25
N GLY A 151 12.25 -15.97 4.52
CA GLY A 151 12.43 -16.08 3.09
C GLY A 151 11.19 -16.67 2.41
N MET A 152 11.25 -17.81 1.82
CA MET A 152 10.11 -18.55 1.23
C MET A 152 9.90 -19.90 1.91
N GLU A 153 10.48 -20.11 3.09
CA GLU A 153 10.44 -21.35 3.84
C GLU A 153 9.79 -21.12 5.20
N GLN A 154 8.98 -22.08 5.62
CA GLN A 154 8.41 -22.03 6.97
C GLN A 154 9.47 -22.42 7.99
N VAL A 155 9.72 -21.56 8.98
CA VAL A 155 10.78 -21.73 10.00
C VAL A 155 10.25 -21.96 11.42
N GLY A 156 8.97 -22.16 11.59
CA GLY A 156 8.36 -22.39 12.91
C GLY A 156 7.84 -21.09 13.54
N ALA A 157 8.00 -20.94 14.85
CA ALA A 157 7.47 -19.78 15.57
C ALA A 157 8.34 -18.54 15.36
N VAL A 158 7.71 -17.44 15.03
CA VAL A 158 8.33 -16.09 15.05
C VAL A 158 8.19 -15.50 16.46
N ASP A 159 8.95 -14.44 16.73
CA ASP A 159 8.81 -13.67 17.96
C ASP A 159 7.41 -13.08 18.09
N ALA A 160 7.07 -12.68 19.31
CA ALA A 160 5.76 -12.10 19.59
C ALA A 160 5.48 -10.88 18.73
N ILE A 161 4.34 -10.89 18.05
CA ILE A 161 3.81 -9.73 17.37
C ILE A 161 2.69 -9.10 18.19
N ALA A 162 2.56 -7.78 18.12
CA ALA A 162 1.46 -7.06 18.73
C ALA A 162 0.22 -7.19 17.84
N LEU A 163 -0.82 -7.82 18.38
CA LEU A 163 -2.12 -7.91 17.71
C LEU A 163 -2.88 -6.60 17.91
N GLN A 164 -3.29 -5.98 16.82
CA GLN A 164 -3.73 -4.59 16.81
C GLN A 164 -5.22 -4.41 16.54
N VAL A 165 -6.04 -5.43 16.72
CA VAL A 165 -7.48 -5.39 16.39
C VAL A 165 -8.22 -4.27 17.12
N GLY A 166 -7.98 -4.13 18.41
CA GLY A 166 -8.66 -3.16 19.26
C GLY A 166 -7.94 -1.82 19.43
N VAL A 167 -6.83 -1.59 18.72
CA VAL A 167 -6.01 -0.39 18.92
C VAL A 167 -5.84 0.36 17.61
N TYR A 168 -5.94 1.69 17.71
CA TYR A 168 -5.75 2.63 16.62
C TYR A 168 -4.56 3.51 16.97
N PHE A 169 -3.54 3.52 16.15
CA PHE A 169 -2.32 4.28 16.38
C PHE A 169 -2.04 5.23 15.23
N GLY A 170 -1.56 6.42 15.57
CA GLY A 170 -0.83 7.26 14.66
C GLY A 170 0.68 7.16 14.92
N ASP A 171 1.48 7.81 14.12
CA ASP A 171 2.96 7.88 14.24
C ASP A 171 3.45 8.30 15.62
N SER A 172 2.65 9.09 16.34
CA SER A 172 2.95 9.52 17.71
C SER A 172 2.74 8.43 18.77
N GLY A 173 2.27 7.23 18.37
CA GLY A 173 1.85 6.17 19.29
C GLY A 173 0.60 6.52 20.10
N LYS A 174 -0.13 7.59 19.72
CA LYS A 174 -1.40 7.95 20.33
C LYS A 174 -2.53 7.21 19.62
N ALA A 175 -3.50 6.75 20.41
CA ALA A 175 -4.75 6.27 19.87
C ALA A 175 -5.43 7.42 19.09
N LEU A 176 -5.73 7.18 17.83
CA LEU A 176 -6.48 8.12 16.99
C LEU A 176 -7.93 8.16 17.49
N GLY A 177 -8.51 9.36 17.53
CA GLY A 177 -9.87 9.55 18.04
C GLY A 177 -10.89 8.73 17.27
N GLU A 178 -11.42 7.69 17.90
CA GLU A 178 -12.26 6.68 17.27
C GLU A 178 -13.67 6.67 17.81
N THR A 179 -14.62 6.28 16.96
CA THR A 179 -16.02 6.06 17.32
C THR A 179 -16.24 4.75 18.07
N VAL A 180 -15.28 3.83 18.00
CA VAL A 180 -15.30 2.57 18.73
C VAL A 180 -14.52 2.74 20.03
N ASP A 181 -15.18 2.44 21.17
CA ASP A 181 -14.50 2.38 22.46
C ASP A 181 -13.47 1.23 22.44
N ALA A 182 -12.18 1.58 22.37
CA ALA A 182 -11.08 0.64 22.33
C ALA A 182 -11.08 -0.35 23.50
N GLY A 183 -11.69 0.02 24.63
CA GLY A 183 -11.90 -0.87 25.77
C GLY A 183 -12.96 -1.95 25.55
N SER A 184 -13.80 -1.81 24.52
CA SER A 184 -14.84 -2.78 24.17
C SER A 184 -14.45 -3.75 23.05
N VAL A 185 -13.32 -3.53 22.40
CA VAL A 185 -12.82 -4.36 21.30
C VAL A 185 -11.67 -5.23 21.79
N SER A 186 -11.74 -6.53 21.49
CA SER A 186 -10.65 -7.45 21.82
C SER A 186 -9.35 -7.07 21.12
N PRO A 187 -8.19 -7.16 21.79
CA PRO A 187 -6.89 -6.97 21.14
C PRO A 187 -6.57 -8.05 20.10
N GLY A 188 -7.32 -9.14 20.07
CA GLY A 188 -7.16 -10.24 19.15
C GLY A 188 -6.54 -11.51 19.76
N MET A 189 -7.07 -12.65 19.36
CA MET A 189 -6.57 -13.97 19.75
C MET A 189 -5.54 -14.46 18.74
N SER A 190 -4.53 -15.18 19.24
CA SER A 190 -3.59 -15.93 18.42
C SER A 190 -3.22 -17.25 19.06
N CYS A 191 -2.70 -18.18 18.27
CA CYS A 191 -2.12 -19.42 18.77
C CYS A 191 -1.04 -19.94 17.79
N MET A 192 -0.34 -21.00 18.18
CA MET A 192 0.49 -21.77 17.27
C MET A 192 -0.30 -22.95 16.74
N ALA A 193 -0.28 -23.16 15.42
CA ALA A 193 -0.85 -24.35 14.80
C ALA A 193 -0.09 -24.67 13.51
N ASP A 194 -0.11 -25.95 13.13
CA ASP A 194 0.51 -26.41 11.88
C ASP A 194 -0.34 -25.97 10.68
N ILE A 195 0.32 -25.50 9.63
CA ILE A 195 -0.35 -25.04 8.41
C ILE A 195 -1.09 -26.16 7.69
N SER A 196 -0.70 -27.44 7.91
CA SER A 196 -1.37 -28.60 7.32
C SER A 196 -2.81 -28.80 7.79
N ASN A 197 -3.25 -28.09 8.83
CA ASN A 197 -4.66 -28.09 9.26
C ASN A 197 -5.61 -27.60 8.14
N VAL A 198 -5.11 -26.94 7.09
CA VAL A 198 -5.92 -26.52 5.93
C VAL A 198 -6.32 -27.68 5.01
N ILE A 199 -5.66 -28.85 5.10
CA ILE A 199 -5.93 -30.00 4.23
C ILE A 199 -7.38 -30.48 4.41
N GLY A 200 -8.12 -30.57 3.29
CA GLY A 200 -9.53 -30.96 3.27
C GLY A 200 -10.51 -29.91 3.76
N LYS A 201 -10.07 -28.66 3.88
CA LYS A 201 -10.82 -27.52 4.41
C LYS A 201 -11.03 -26.43 3.37
N THR A 202 -11.95 -25.52 3.66
CA THR A 202 -12.21 -24.32 2.83
C THR A 202 -11.34 -23.16 3.30
N VAL A 203 -10.60 -22.55 2.38
CA VAL A 203 -9.72 -21.39 2.62
C VAL A 203 -10.26 -20.18 1.85
N ALA A 204 -10.57 -19.10 2.56
CA ALA A 204 -10.95 -17.83 1.98
C ALA A 204 -9.70 -17.01 1.64
N PHE A 205 -9.41 -16.90 0.34
CA PHE A 205 -8.40 -16.00 -0.22
C PHE A 205 -9.05 -14.66 -0.60
N THR A 206 -8.24 -13.60 -0.77
CA THR A 206 -8.75 -12.28 -1.18
C THR A 206 -8.95 -12.22 -2.70
N ASN A 207 -7.85 -12.22 -3.44
CA ASN A 207 -7.79 -12.17 -4.90
C ASN A 207 -6.46 -12.77 -5.36
N GLU A 208 -6.41 -13.41 -6.54
CA GLU A 208 -5.19 -14.06 -7.06
C GLU A 208 -3.98 -13.13 -7.22
N SER A 209 -4.21 -11.83 -7.42
CA SER A 209 -3.15 -10.81 -7.50
C SER A 209 -2.74 -10.22 -6.16
N SER A 210 -3.37 -10.63 -5.05
CA SER A 210 -3.02 -10.16 -3.71
C SER A 210 -1.77 -10.85 -3.19
N THR A 211 -0.79 -10.07 -2.76
CA THR A 211 0.46 -10.60 -2.19
C THR A 211 0.22 -11.38 -0.91
N SER A 212 -0.37 -10.74 0.11
CA SER A 212 -0.61 -11.34 1.43
C SER A 212 -1.89 -12.18 1.50
N GLY A 213 -2.86 -11.91 0.60
CA GLY A 213 -4.13 -12.60 0.59
C GLY A 213 -4.20 -13.80 -0.34
N TYR A 214 -3.13 -14.10 -1.11
CA TYR A 214 -3.08 -15.25 -1.99
C TYR A 214 -1.66 -15.74 -2.29
N GLN A 215 -0.78 -14.91 -2.88
CA GLN A 215 0.47 -15.42 -3.46
C GLN A 215 1.43 -15.97 -2.41
N TYR A 216 1.75 -15.22 -1.39
CA TYR A 216 2.64 -15.67 -0.31
C TYR A 216 2.04 -16.83 0.50
N PRO A 217 0.75 -16.79 0.89
CA PRO A 217 0.10 -17.96 1.49
C PRO A 217 0.14 -19.22 0.63
N THR A 218 -0.14 -19.09 -0.68
CA THR A 218 -0.08 -20.24 -1.61
C THR A 218 1.34 -20.79 -1.74
N LEU A 219 2.33 -19.91 -1.82
CA LEU A 219 3.74 -20.33 -1.85
C LEU A 219 4.15 -21.02 -0.55
N GLN A 220 3.68 -20.53 0.60
CA GLN A 220 3.90 -21.15 1.91
C GLN A 220 3.30 -22.56 1.96
N LEU A 221 2.08 -22.75 1.46
CA LEU A 221 1.45 -24.07 1.38
C LEU A 221 2.27 -25.04 0.49
N ARG A 222 2.67 -24.58 -0.71
CA ARG A 222 3.50 -25.40 -1.62
C ARG A 222 4.84 -25.77 -1.02
N ASN A 223 5.50 -24.84 -0.30
CA ASN A 223 6.74 -25.11 0.42
C ASN A 223 6.54 -26.13 1.56
N ALA A 224 5.36 -26.16 2.17
CA ALA A 224 4.98 -27.19 3.14
C ALA A 224 4.52 -28.52 2.50
N GLY A 225 4.57 -28.65 1.17
CA GLY A 225 4.15 -29.83 0.43
C GLY A 225 2.63 -29.99 0.31
N ILE A 226 1.88 -28.88 0.44
CA ILE A 226 0.42 -28.85 0.34
C ILE A 226 0.04 -28.29 -1.04
N GLU A 227 -0.52 -29.15 -1.88
CA GLU A 227 -0.88 -28.83 -3.23
C GLU A 227 -2.30 -28.26 -3.33
N ASP A 228 -2.58 -27.57 -4.44
CA ASP A 228 -3.81 -26.82 -4.68
C ASP A 228 -5.11 -27.65 -4.67
N ASP A 229 -5.01 -28.95 -4.88
CA ASP A 229 -6.12 -29.92 -4.86
C ASP A 229 -6.41 -30.51 -3.48
N GLN A 230 -5.61 -30.16 -2.47
CA GLN A 230 -5.75 -30.67 -1.10
C GLN A 230 -6.64 -29.81 -0.21
N TYR A 231 -7.10 -28.64 -0.69
CA TYR A 231 -8.01 -27.75 0.02
C TYR A 231 -8.95 -27.05 -0.98
N GLU A 232 -10.10 -26.59 -0.47
CA GLU A 232 -11.04 -25.81 -1.29
C GLU A 232 -10.72 -24.30 -1.23
N LYS A 233 -10.63 -23.65 -2.40
CA LYS A 233 -10.38 -22.21 -2.49
C LYS A 233 -11.68 -21.45 -2.72
N VAL A 234 -11.91 -20.41 -1.93
CA VAL A 234 -12.94 -19.41 -2.20
C VAL A 234 -12.30 -18.02 -2.24
N PHE A 235 -12.74 -17.16 -3.14
CA PHE A 235 -12.23 -15.80 -3.26
C PHE A 235 -13.26 -14.82 -2.70
N ALA A 236 -12.85 -14.10 -1.66
CA ALA A 236 -13.72 -13.20 -0.90
C ALA A 236 -13.73 -11.76 -1.46
N GLY A 237 -12.90 -11.46 -2.47
CA GLY A 237 -12.79 -10.16 -3.13
C GLY A 237 -11.86 -9.17 -2.46
N GLY A 238 -11.91 -9.05 -1.13
CA GLY A 238 -11.09 -8.16 -0.30
C GLY A 238 -10.55 -8.83 0.95
N HIS A 239 -9.74 -8.13 1.71
CA HIS A 239 -9.18 -8.62 2.98
C HIS A 239 -10.24 -8.70 4.08
N ASP A 240 -11.13 -7.73 4.13
CA ASP A 240 -12.31 -7.69 4.99
C ASP A 240 -13.26 -8.87 4.70
N GLY A 241 -13.48 -9.18 3.42
CA GLY A 241 -14.25 -10.34 2.99
C GLY A 241 -13.67 -11.66 3.48
N SER A 242 -12.33 -11.83 3.43
CA SER A 242 -11.66 -13.02 3.94
C SER A 242 -11.83 -13.15 5.47
N VAL A 243 -11.65 -12.05 6.22
CA VAL A 243 -11.90 -12.04 7.67
C VAL A 243 -13.37 -12.36 7.98
N ALA A 244 -14.31 -11.76 7.22
CA ALA A 244 -15.76 -11.98 7.41
C ALA A 244 -16.14 -13.44 7.15
N ALA A 245 -15.57 -14.09 6.14
CA ALA A 245 -15.82 -15.50 5.85
C ALA A 245 -15.46 -16.39 7.02
N VAL A 246 -14.30 -16.17 7.66
CA VAL A 246 -13.90 -16.89 8.87
C VAL A 246 -14.77 -16.55 10.07
N TYR A 247 -15.06 -15.26 10.27
CA TYR A 247 -15.90 -14.78 11.38
C TYR A 247 -17.30 -15.40 11.36
N ASN A 248 -17.89 -15.49 10.18
CA ASN A 248 -19.23 -16.05 9.97
C ASN A 248 -19.26 -17.59 9.93
N GLY A 249 -18.10 -18.24 9.73
CA GLY A 249 -18.02 -19.67 9.53
C GLY A 249 -18.33 -20.14 8.10
N ASP A 250 -18.24 -19.23 7.13
CA ASP A 250 -18.40 -19.52 5.68
C ASP A 250 -17.14 -20.18 5.11
N ALA A 251 -15.98 -20.02 5.77
CA ALA A 251 -14.74 -20.71 5.49
C ALA A 251 -14.08 -21.15 6.81
N ASP A 252 -13.38 -22.29 6.77
CA ASP A 252 -12.62 -22.81 7.92
C ASP A 252 -11.38 -21.96 8.22
N PHE A 253 -10.76 -21.45 7.15
CA PHE A 253 -9.55 -20.63 7.18
C PHE A 253 -9.69 -19.39 6.29
N GLY A 254 -8.91 -18.38 6.62
CA GLY A 254 -8.78 -17.18 5.79
C GLY A 254 -7.36 -16.66 5.81
N VAL A 255 -7.01 -15.88 4.78
CA VAL A 255 -5.72 -15.21 4.66
C VAL A 255 -5.90 -13.74 4.32
N ALA A 256 -5.11 -12.87 4.95
CA ALA A 256 -5.16 -11.43 4.76
C ALA A 256 -3.82 -10.79 5.16
N TYR A 257 -3.70 -9.46 5.05
CA TYR A 257 -2.58 -8.75 5.68
C TYR A 257 -2.72 -8.71 7.21
N ASP A 258 -1.66 -8.50 7.93
CA ASP A 258 -1.62 -8.34 9.39
C ASP A 258 -1.86 -6.88 9.83
N ASP A 259 -2.82 -6.48 10.65
CA ASP A 259 -3.91 -7.30 11.13
C ASP A 259 -5.23 -6.85 10.48
N ALA A 260 -5.67 -7.59 9.45
CA ALA A 260 -6.89 -7.24 8.70
C ALA A 260 -8.19 -7.39 9.50
N ARG A 261 -8.17 -8.02 10.69
CA ARG A 261 -9.34 -8.10 11.57
C ARG A 261 -9.85 -6.72 11.99
N ARG A 262 -8.97 -5.71 11.93
CA ARG A 262 -9.33 -4.30 12.19
C ARG A 262 -10.44 -3.78 11.30
N SER A 263 -10.54 -4.24 10.05
CA SER A 263 -11.57 -3.81 9.11
C SER A 263 -12.99 -4.11 9.59
N LEU A 264 -13.18 -5.16 10.41
CA LEU A 264 -14.50 -5.53 10.95
C LEU A 264 -14.78 -5.02 12.37
N ARG A 265 -13.82 -4.43 13.07
CA ARG A 265 -13.96 -4.08 14.50
C ARG A 265 -15.09 -3.11 14.82
N LYS A 266 -15.45 -2.23 13.88
CA LYS A 266 -16.54 -1.25 14.07
C LYS A 266 -17.92 -1.90 14.07
N THR A 267 -18.09 -2.98 13.31
CA THR A 267 -19.37 -3.71 13.19
C THR A 267 -19.40 -4.98 14.03
N ASN A 268 -18.24 -5.61 14.23
CA ASN A 268 -18.07 -6.88 14.90
C ASN A 268 -17.00 -6.74 16.00
N THR A 269 -17.36 -6.12 17.12
CA THR A 269 -16.40 -5.78 18.21
C THR A 269 -15.75 -7.00 18.85
N ASP A 270 -16.28 -8.19 18.65
CA ASP A 270 -15.73 -9.48 19.10
C ASP A 270 -14.93 -10.22 18.02
N VAL A 271 -14.62 -9.57 16.90
CA VAL A 271 -13.85 -10.19 15.79
C VAL A 271 -12.49 -10.71 16.28
N GLY A 272 -11.83 -9.97 17.16
CA GLY A 272 -10.55 -10.37 17.74
C GLY A 272 -10.60 -11.62 18.60
N ASP A 273 -11.76 -11.92 19.23
CA ASP A 273 -11.96 -13.12 20.03
C ASP A 273 -12.34 -14.34 19.18
N LYS A 274 -13.10 -14.13 18.10
CA LYS A 274 -13.62 -15.19 17.25
C LYS A 274 -12.67 -15.59 16.14
N VAL A 275 -11.91 -14.64 15.58
CA VAL A 275 -10.96 -14.88 14.50
C VAL A 275 -9.55 -14.95 15.09
N ILE A 276 -9.00 -16.16 15.10
CA ILE A 276 -7.71 -16.50 15.71
C ILE A 276 -6.63 -16.48 14.61
N VAL A 277 -5.56 -15.72 14.80
CA VAL A 277 -4.37 -15.78 13.94
C VAL A 277 -3.47 -16.91 14.42
N PHE A 278 -3.09 -17.84 13.52
CA PHE A 278 -2.32 -19.02 13.92
C PHE A 278 -1.01 -19.21 13.14
N ASN A 279 -0.82 -18.47 12.04
CA ASN A 279 0.40 -18.57 11.25
C ASN A 279 0.63 -17.25 10.48
N LEU A 280 1.88 -16.99 10.07
CA LEU A 280 2.29 -15.85 9.26
C LEU A 280 3.07 -16.33 8.06
N THR A 281 3.03 -15.57 6.96
CA THR A 281 3.94 -15.74 5.83
C THR A 281 5.32 -15.17 6.15
N SER A 282 6.29 -15.32 5.23
CA SER A 282 7.50 -14.51 5.22
C SER A 282 7.15 -13.01 5.10
N GLU A 283 8.12 -12.18 5.43
CA GLU A 283 8.00 -10.72 5.23
C GLU A 283 7.70 -10.36 3.78
N ILE A 284 6.82 -9.40 3.62
CA ILE A 284 6.37 -8.85 2.36
C ILE A 284 6.74 -7.36 2.35
N PRO A 285 7.42 -6.83 1.31
CA PRO A 285 7.56 -5.39 1.16
C PRO A 285 6.19 -4.71 1.18
N ASN A 286 6.06 -3.57 1.88
CA ASN A 286 4.78 -2.84 1.93
C ASN A 286 4.36 -2.29 0.56
N ASP A 287 3.14 -1.76 0.52
CA ASP A 287 2.47 -1.28 -0.69
C ASP A 287 3.32 -0.32 -1.51
N VAL A 288 3.15 -0.41 -2.82
CA VAL A 288 3.85 0.39 -3.83
C VAL A 288 2.96 1.53 -4.27
N ILE A 289 3.49 2.74 -4.18
CA ILE A 289 2.93 3.88 -4.90
C ILE A 289 3.70 3.96 -6.22
N ALA A 290 3.05 3.51 -7.29
CA ALA A 290 3.60 3.52 -8.63
C ALA A 290 3.19 4.76 -9.39
N VAL A 291 4.01 5.17 -10.35
CA VAL A 291 3.77 6.31 -11.22
C VAL A 291 4.09 5.95 -12.66
N ARG A 292 3.33 6.50 -13.61
CA ARG A 292 3.66 6.32 -15.03
C ARG A 292 4.99 6.98 -15.37
N THR A 293 5.76 6.32 -16.20
CA THR A 293 7.13 6.76 -16.56
C THR A 293 7.15 8.03 -17.38
N ASP A 294 6.09 8.31 -18.16
CA ASP A 294 5.95 9.46 -19.04
C ASP A 294 5.47 10.76 -18.36
N LEU A 295 5.12 10.71 -17.06
CA LEU A 295 4.83 11.94 -16.32
C LEU A 295 6.09 12.76 -16.10
N PRO A 296 5.98 14.12 -16.08
CA PRO A 296 7.09 15.01 -15.77
C PRO A 296 7.76 14.69 -14.42
N ASP A 297 9.09 14.68 -14.39
CA ASP A 297 9.82 14.39 -13.14
C ASP A 297 9.56 15.45 -12.06
N SER A 298 9.33 16.69 -12.46
CA SER A 298 8.92 17.77 -11.56
C SER A 298 7.56 17.49 -10.89
N LEU A 299 6.61 16.90 -11.64
CA LEU A 299 5.30 16.50 -11.10
C LEU A 299 5.43 15.29 -10.16
N LYS A 300 6.20 14.25 -10.55
CA LYS A 300 6.47 13.09 -9.68
C LYS A 300 7.05 13.51 -8.34
N GLY A 301 8.02 14.44 -8.36
CA GLY A 301 8.61 14.98 -7.14
C GLY A 301 7.62 15.78 -6.29
N ALA A 302 6.76 16.57 -6.93
CA ALA A 302 5.73 17.33 -6.21
C ALA A 302 4.66 16.42 -5.60
N ILE A 303 4.25 15.36 -6.29
CA ILE A 303 3.32 14.36 -5.77
C ILE A 303 3.91 13.69 -4.52
N TYR A 304 5.14 13.14 -4.64
CA TYR A 304 5.83 12.52 -3.50
C TYR A 304 5.89 13.44 -2.30
N TYR A 305 6.39 14.66 -2.48
CA TYR A 305 6.54 15.63 -1.39
C TYR A 305 5.22 15.96 -0.69
N ASN A 306 4.15 16.16 -1.46
CA ASN A 306 2.85 16.52 -0.88
C ASN A 306 2.12 15.32 -0.26
N MET A 307 2.32 14.10 -0.76
CA MET A 307 1.84 12.88 -0.08
C MET A 307 2.56 12.67 1.25
N ASP A 308 3.90 12.73 1.25
CA ASP A 308 4.71 12.60 2.47
C ASP A 308 4.34 13.67 3.51
N ALA A 309 4.12 14.91 3.07
CA ALA A 309 3.67 15.98 3.96
C ALA A 309 2.25 15.76 4.49
N TYR A 310 1.34 15.18 3.68
CA TYR A 310 -0.02 14.87 4.09
C TYR A 310 -0.06 13.79 5.18
N LEU A 311 0.68 12.70 5.00
CA LEU A 311 0.78 11.61 5.96
C LEU A 311 1.23 12.07 7.37
N LYS A 312 1.95 13.20 7.44
CA LYS A 312 2.44 13.82 8.69
C LYS A 312 1.47 14.84 9.30
N THR A 313 0.29 15.04 8.71
CA THR A 313 -0.79 15.84 9.32
C THR A 313 -1.69 14.96 10.18
N GLU A 314 -2.36 15.54 11.17
CA GLU A 314 -3.32 14.81 12.02
C GLU A 314 -4.44 14.14 11.19
N GLU A 315 -4.94 14.82 10.14
CA GLU A 315 -5.93 14.27 9.22
C GLU A 315 -5.35 13.14 8.36
N GLY A 316 -4.16 13.36 7.78
CA GLY A 316 -3.51 12.37 6.91
C GLY A 316 -3.10 11.11 7.66
N GLU A 317 -2.59 11.26 8.88
CA GLU A 317 -2.28 10.15 9.79
C GLU A 317 -3.53 9.32 10.07
N ALA A 318 -4.64 9.98 10.44
CA ALA A 318 -5.90 9.30 10.76
C ALA A 318 -6.50 8.57 9.56
N VAL A 319 -6.58 9.25 8.40
CA VAL A 319 -7.12 8.67 7.17
C VAL A 319 -6.28 7.51 6.67
N SER A 320 -4.96 7.69 6.63
CA SER A 320 -4.07 6.67 6.05
C SER A 320 -3.93 5.44 6.95
N ASP A 321 -3.93 5.60 8.28
CA ASP A 321 -3.94 4.48 9.22
C ASP A 321 -5.25 3.67 9.10
N GLU A 322 -6.38 4.35 9.08
CA GLU A 322 -7.70 3.69 9.00
C GLU A 322 -7.87 2.92 7.68
N VAL A 323 -7.45 3.53 6.55
CA VAL A 323 -7.70 2.98 5.21
C VAL A 323 -6.68 1.91 4.84
N PHE A 324 -5.39 2.17 5.06
CA PHE A 324 -4.31 1.33 4.55
C PHE A 324 -3.36 0.82 5.64
N GLY A 325 -3.47 1.34 6.88
CA GLY A 325 -2.46 1.15 7.92
C GLY A 325 -1.15 1.86 7.59
N TRP A 326 -1.15 2.83 6.68
CA TRP A 326 0.06 3.61 6.34
C TRP A 326 0.30 4.69 7.39
N THR A 327 1.45 4.65 8.01
CA THR A 327 1.88 5.65 9.00
C THR A 327 2.94 6.59 8.46
N ASP A 328 3.59 6.22 7.36
CA ASP A 328 4.60 7.02 6.65
C ASP A 328 4.84 6.44 5.26
N MET A 329 5.76 7.04 4.51
CA MET A 329 6.22 6.53 3.22
C MET A 329 7.72 6.81 3.03
N GLN A 330 8.38 6.00 2.22
CA GLN A 330 9.78 6.19 1.86
C GLN A 330 10.01 6.09 0.37
N VAL A 331 11.09 6.73 -0.10
CA VAL A 331 11.58 6.48 -1.46
C VAL A 331 12.00 5.02 -1.58
N ALA A 332 11.51 4.35 -2.60
CA ALA A 332 11.83 2.96 -2.85
C ALA A 332 12.50 2.78 -4.23
N LYS A 333 13.18 1.68 -4.38
CA LYS A 333 13.80 1.25 -5.63
C LYS A 333 13.05 0.07 -6.20
N ASP A 334 13.09 -0.08 -7.50
CA ASP A 334 12.50 -1.22 -8.19
C ASP A 334 13.02 -2.57 -7.64
N SER A 335 14.32 -2.65 -7.33
CA SER A 335 14.96 -3.83 -6.75
C SER A 335 14.45 -4.23 -5.35
N ASP A 336 13.80 -3.33 -4.62
CA ASP A 336 13.26 -3.63 -3.29
C ASP A 336 12.09 -4.63 -3.39
N PHE A 337 11.55 -4.83 -4.60
CA PHE A 337 10.49 -5.77 -4.92
C PHE A 337 10.96 -7.04 -5.64
N ASP A 338 12.26 -7.29 -5.75
CA ASP A 338 12.79 -8.50 -6.40
C ASP A 338 12.36 -9.78 -5.69
N VAL A 339 12.23 -9.75 -4.37
CA VAL A 339 11.71 -10.88 -3.58
C VAL A 339 10.28 -11.25 -3.99
N VAL A 340 9.47 -10.28 -4.43
CA VAL A 340 8.10 -10.52 -4.93
C VAL A 340 8.13 -11.09 -6.34
N ARG A 341 9.06 -10.65 -7.19
CA ARG A 341 9.29 -11.23 -8.52
C ARG A 341 9.68 -12.70 -8.42
N GLU A 342 10.60 -13.00 -7.49
CA GLU A 342 11.00 -14.38 -7.21
C GLU A 342 9.83 -15.25 -6.72
N ALA A 343 8.96 -14.71 -5.86
CA ALA A 343 7.76 -15.40 -5.41
C ALA A 343 6.81 -15.71 -6.57
N ASN A 344 6.57 -14.73 -7.45
CA ASN A 344 5.72 -14.88 -8.63
C ASN A 344 6.26 -15.93 -9.62
N GLU A 345 7.59 -15.97 -9.81
CA GLU A 345 8.24 -16.98 -10.65
C GLU A 345 8.06 -18.38 -10.06
N LYS A 346 8.24 -18.56 -8.75
CA LYS A 346 8.03 -19.84 -8.06
C LYS A 346 6.58 -20.32 -8.14
N LEU A 347 5.62 -19.41 -8.17
CA LEU A 347 4.20 -19.72 -8.33
C LEU A 347 3.80 -20.01 -9.78
N GLY A 348 4.62 -19.67 -10.77
CA GLY A 348 4.26 -19.75 -12.18
C GLY A 348 3.19 -18.74 -12.61
N VAL A 349 3.01 -17.65 -11.87
CA VAL A 349 1.97 -16.63 -12.12
C VAL A 349 2.21 -15.86 -13.43
N ASN A 350 3.37 -16.01 -14.02
CA ASN A 350 3.83 -15.22 -15.16
C ASN A 350 4.23 -16.07 -16.39
N ASP A 351 3.92 -17.36 -16.40
CA ASP A 351 4.16 -18.26 -17.54
C ASP A 351 2.87 -18.42 -18.43
#